data_6681472847b792de727452b11e4fa106
#
_entry.id   6681472847b792de727452b11e4fa106
#
_cell.length_a   1.000
_cell.length_b   1.000
_cell.length_c   1.000
_cell.angle_alpha   90.00
_cell.angle_beta   90.00
_cell.angle_gamma   90.00
#
_symmetry.space_group_name_H-M   'P 1'
#
loop_
_entity.id
_entity.type
_entity.pdbx_description
1 polymer ?
#
loop_
_entity_poly.entity_id
_entity_poly.type
_entity_poly.pdbx_seq_one_letter_code
_entity_poly.pdbx_strand_id
1 'polypeptide(L)'
;TLQRLPQMLPYGIARELTYTGRRMMAPEAREWGLVNQVFVDKAALLAGVMDIAREIASKSPVATVGNKEMLNYARDHSIQDGLNYVATWNAAMLSRADLGEAFVAKQEKRDPLFDDLEPSRKTV
;
A
#
# COMPACT_ATOMS: atom_id res chain seq x y z
N THR A 1 18.52 6.64 -1.19
CA THR A 1 18.77 5.18 -1.03
C THR A 1 19.07 4.83 0.42
N LEU A 2 20.09 5.46 1.03
CA LEU A 2 20.53 5.14 2.40
C LEU A 2 19.44 5.37 3.48
N GLN A 3 18.47 6.22 3.21
CA GLN A 3 17.37 6.51 4.13
C GLN A 3 16.23 5.48 4.07
N ARG A 4 15.98 4.91 2.89
CA ARG A 4 14.86 3.98 2.67
C ARG A 4 15.28 2.51 2.71
N LEU A 5 16.45 2.19 2.16
CA LEU A 5 16.90 0.81 2.02
C LEU A 5 16.97 0.06 3.37
N PRO A 6 17.48 0.64 4.48
CA PRO A 6 17.49 -0.02 5.78
C PRO A 6 16.12 -0.27 6.40
N GLN A 7 15.07 0.40 5.90
CA GLN A 7 13.68 0.19 6.35
C GLN A 7 13.00 -0.94 5.57
N MET A 8 13.56 -1.36 4.45
CA MET A 8 12.98 -2.35 3.55
C MET A 8 13.74 -3.68 3.57
N LEU A 9 15.03 -3.66 3.90
CA LEU A 9 15.90 -4.82 3.90
C LEU A 9 16.49 -5.08 5.28
N PRO A 10 16.84 -6.34 5.61
CA PRO A 10 17.68 -6.64 6.78
C PRO A 10 18.94 -5.78 6.75
N TYR A 11 19.32 -5.27 7.91
CA TYR A 11 20.39 -4.26 8.03
C TYR A 11 21.74 -4.75 7.50
N GLY A 12 22.03 -6.07 7.64
CA GLY A 12 23.22 -6.71 7.09
C GLY A 12 23.27 -6.65 5.56
N ILE A 13 22.14 -6.97 4.90
CA ILE A 13 22.02 -6.92 3.44
C ILE A 13 22.11 -5.48 2.92
N ALA A 14 21.46 -4.54 3.60
CA ALA A 14 21.55 -3.13 3.24
C ALA A 14 22.99 -2.61 3.30
N ARG A 15 23.75 -3.00 4.34
CA ARG A 15 25.18 -2.66 4.48
C ARG A 15 26.03 -3.31 3.40
N GLU A 16 25.86 -4.61 3.18
CA GLU A 16 26.61 -5.32 2.14
C GLU A 16 26.44 -4.66 0.77
N LEU A 17 25.19 -4.41 0.37
CA LEU A 17 24.88 -3.76 -0.91
C LEU A 17 25.51 -2.36 -1.02
N THR A 18 25.45 -1.58 0.06
CA THR A 18 25.95 -0.21 0.03
C THR A 18 27.46 -0.13 0.10
N TYR A 19 28.13 -1.05 0.80
CA TYR A 19 29.59 -1.07 0.94
C TYR A 19 30.26 -1.65 -0.30
N THR A 20 29.69 -2.69 -0.90
CA THR A 20 30.25 -3.36 -2.06
C THR A 20 29.86 -2.70 -3.39
N GLY A 21 28.73 -1.98 -3.41
CA GLY A 21 28.15 -1.45 -4.66
C GLY A 21 27.72 -2.53 -5.65
N ARG A 22 27.61 -3.80 -5.20
CA ARG A 22 27.20 -4.92 -6.06
C ARG A 22 25.76 -4.76 -6.52
N ARG A 23 25.44 -5.38 -7.65
CA ARG A 23 24.08 -5.47 -8.13
C ARG A 23 23.29 -6.52 -7.33
N MET A 24 22.03 -6.19 -7.03
CA MET A 24 21.04 -7.14 -6.55
C MET A 24 20.20 -7.61 -7.75
N MET A 25 20.11 -8.92 -7.94
CA MET A 25 19.30 -9.51 -9.02
C MET A 25 17.85 -9.69 -8.56
N ALA A 26 16.92 -9.77 -9.50
CA ALA A 26 15.49 -9.81 -9.22
C ALA A 26 15.06 -10.95 -8.28
N PRO A 27 15.55 -12.21 -8.41
CA PRO A 27 15.23 -13.27 -7.46
C PRO A 27 15.65 -12.94 -6.03
N GLU A 28 16.87 -12.40 -5.86
CA GLU A 28 17.39 -11.98 -4.56
C GLU A 28 16.56 -10.82 -3.98
N ALA A 29 16.18 -9.85 -4.81
CA ALA A 29 15.32 -8.73 -4.39
C ALA A 29 13.96 -9.20 -3.87
N ARG A 30 13.40 -10.27 -4.46
CA ARG A 30 12.17 -10.91 -3.96
C ARG A 30 12.40 -11.66 -2.67
N GLU A 31 13.47 -12.42 -2.57
CA GLU A 31 13.83 -13.20 -1.37
C GLU A 31 13.94 -12.30 -0.14
N TRP A 32 14.58 -11.15 -0.28
CA TRP A 32 14.74 -10.17 0.79
C TRP A 32 13.57 -9.17 0.96
N GLY A 33 12.51 -9.31 0.16
CA GLY A 33 11.31 -8.49 0.30
C GLY A 33 11.43 -7.05 -0.25
N LEU A 34 12.46 -6.77 -1.06
CA LEU A 34 12.59 -5.47 -1.73
C LEU A 34 11.53 -5.29 -2.82
N VAL A 35 11.15 -6.37 -3.48
CA VAL A 35 10.06 -6.43 -4.43
C VAL A 35 9.09 -7.57 -4.08
N ASN A 36 7.79 -7.36 -4.35
CA ASN A 36 6.76 -8.32 -3.99
C ASN A 36 6.74 -9.53 -4.93
N GLN A 37 7.01 -9.30 -6.23
CA GLN A 37 6.98 -10.33 -7.27
C GLN A 37 8.06 -10.08 -8.32
N VAL A 38 8.44 -11.16 -8.99
CA VAL A 38 9.31 -11.15 -10.17
C VAL A 38 8.58 -11.87 -11.29
N PHE A 39 8.60 -11.32 -12.49
CA PHE A 39 7.93 -11.83 -13.68
C PHE A 39 8.95 -12.26 -14.74
N VAL A 40 8.56 -13.19 -15.58
CA VAL A 40 9.44 -13.76 -16.61
C VAL A 40 9.82 -12.76 -17.71
N ASP A 41 8.92 -11.79 -17.99
CA ASP A 41 9.13 -10.74 -18.97
C ASP A 41 8.29 -9.50 -18.66
N LYS A 42 8.45 -8.45 -19.51
CA LYS A 42 7.74 -7.18 -19.37
C LYS A 42 6.23 -7.33 -19.58
N ALA A 43 5.78 -8.20 -20.46
CA ALA A 43 4.35 -8.39 -20.72
C ALA A 43 3.66 -9.01 -19.50
N ALA A 44 4.26 -10.06 -18.95
CA ALA A 44 3.80 -10.69 -17.70
C ALA A 44 3.82 -9.71 -16.51
N LEU A 45 4.87 -8.88 -16.41
CA LEU A 45 4.95 -7.83 -15.39
C LEU A 45 3.79 -6.86 -15.50
N LEU A 46 3.52 -6.33 -16.68
CA LEU A 46 2.44 -5.36 -16.88
C LEU A 46 1.06 -5.98 -16.60
N ALA A 47 0.83 -7.21 -17.04
CA ALA A 47 -0.41 -7.93 -16.77
C ALA A 47 -0.61 -8.09 -15.25
N GLY A 48 0.39 -8.63 -14.53
CA GLY A 48 0.29 -8.87 -13.09
C GLY A 48 0.14 -7.57 -12.28
N VAL A 49 0.84 -6.50 -12.65
CA VAL A 49 0.70 -5.19 -11.99
C VAL A 49 -0.68 -4.59 -12.25
N MET A 50 -1.23 -4.73 -13.47
CA MET A 50 -2.59 -4.27 -13.78
C MET A 50 -3.66 -5.04 -13.02
N ASP A 51 -3.48 -6.33 -12.78
CA ASP A 51 -4.42 -7.11 -11.97
C ASP A 51 -4.41 -6.63 -10.52
N ILE A 52 -3.25 -6.39 -9.92
CA ILE A 52 -3.12 -5.80 -8.58
C ILE A 52 -3.76 -4.40 -8.55
N ALA A 53 -3.52 -3.58 -9.57
CA ALA A 53 -4.10 -2.24 -9.64
C ALA A 53 -5.63 -2.27 -9.71
N ARG A 54 -6.22 -3.19 -10.48
CA ARG A 54 -7.67 -3.39 -10.54
C ARG A 54 -8.22 -3.87 -9.19
N GLU A 55 -7.52 -4.77 -8.53
CA GLU A 55 -7.91 -5.21 -7.19
C GLU A 55 -7.90 -4.04 -6.18
N ILE A 56 -6.88 -3.20 -6.20
CA ILE A 56 -6.84 -1.99 -5.35
C ILE A 56 -7.99 -1.04 -5.72
N ALA A 57 -8.23 -0.82 -7.01
CA ALA A 57 -9.29 0.05 -7.49
C ALA A 57 -10.71 -0.45 -7.16
N SER A 58 -10.88 -1.75 -6.87
CA SER A 58 -12.14 -2.31 -6.42
C SER A 58 -12.46 -2.08 -4.94
N LYS A 59 -11.54 -1.49 -4.18
CA LYS A 59 -11.73 -1.21 -2.74
C LYS A 59 -12.24 0.22 -2.55
N SER A 60 -12.83 0.49 -1.37
CA SER A 60 -13.21 1.86 -1.01
C SER A 60 -12.03 2.81 -1.17
N PRO A 61 -12.16 3.89 -1.97
CA PRO A 61 -11.07 4.85 -2.18
C PRO A 61 -10.65 5.55 -0.88
N VAL A 62 -11.60 5.87 0.00
CA VAL A 62 -11.32 6.47 1.32
C VAL A 62 -10.50 5.52 2.19
N ALA A 63 -10.85 4.23 2.21
CA ALA A 63 -10.11 3.23 2.97
C ALA A 63 -8.69 3.04 2.40
N THR A 64 -8.55 3.02 1.07
CA THR A 64 -7.25 2.87 0.40
C THR A 64 -6.33 4.05 0.71
N VAL A 65 -6.84 5.28 0.66
CA VAL A 65 -6.08 6.48 1.03
C VAL A 65 -5.71 6.45 2.51
N GLY A 66 -6.67 6.11 3.39
CA GLY A 66 -6.43 5.99 4.82
C GLY A 66 -5.34 4.97 5.15
N ASN A 67 -5.39 3.79 4.55
CA ASN A 67 -4.36 2.77 4.71
C ASN A 67 -2.97 3.30 4.32
N LYS A 68 -2.87 4.00 3.20
CA LYS A 68 -1.60 4.61 2.76
C LYS A 68 -1.09 5.63 3.77
N GLU A 69 -1.96 6.52 4.26
CA GLU A 69 -1.61 7.52 5.27
C GLU A 69 -1.12 6.86 6.56
N MET A 70 -1.85 5.87 7.07
CA MET A 70 -1.49 5.17 8.31
C MET A 70 -0.17 4.41 8.18
N LEU A 71 0.03 3.70 7.08
CA LEU A 71 1.29 2.99 6.81
C LEU A 71 2.48 3.94 6.67
N ASN A 72 2.29 5.11 6.08
CA ASN A 72 3.34 6.13 5.99
C ASN A 72 3.65 6.73 7.37
N TYR A 73 2.63 7.05 8.16
CA TYR A 73 2.77 7.60 9.50
C TYR A 73 3.48 6.64 10.45
N ALA A 74 3.13 5.35 10.39
CA ALA A 74 3.70 4.31 11.26
C ALA A 74 5.22 4.09 11.06
N ARG A 75 5.81 4.64 9.99
CA ARG A 75 7.24 4.43 9.68
C ARG A 75 8.18 5.18 10.60
N ASP A 76 7.75 6.27 11.20
CA ASP A 76 8.59 7.18 11.99
C ASP A 76 7.92 7.69 13.28
N HIS A 77 6.78 7.10 13.64
CA HIS A 77 6.05 7.41 14.86
C HIS A 77 5.93 6.18 15.76
N SER A 78 5.65 6.42 17.05
CA SER A 78 5.42 5.34 17.99
C SER A 78 4.12 4.59 17.67
N ILE A 79 4.01 3.34 18.13
CA ILE A 79 2.77 2.55 18.00
C ILE A 79 1.59 3.29 18.63
N GLN A 80 1.79 3.95 19.79
CA GLN A 80 0.75 4.69 20.47
C GLN A 80 0.27 5.88 19.64
N ASP A 81 1.17 6.64 19.03
CA ASP A 81 0.82 7.76 18.15
C ASP A 81 0.08 7.26 16.91
N GLY A 82 0.57 6.16 16.31
CA GLY A 82 -0.09 5.52 15.19
C GLY A 82 -1.52 5.08 15.52
N LEU A 83 -1.76 4.44 16.65
CA LEU A 83 -3.09 4.04 17.09
C LEU A 83 -4.02 5.25 17.33
N ASN A 84 -3.51 6.33 17.92
CA ASN A 84 -4.26 7.56 18.10
C ASN A 84 -4.64 8.19 16.76
N TYR A 85 -3.72 8.17 15.78
CA TYR A 85 -3.99 8.69 14.44
C TYR A 85 -5.02 7.84 13.70
N VAL A 86 -4.92 6.50 13.77
CA VAL A 86 -5.94 5.57 13.21
C VAL A 86 -7.31 5.85 13.81
N ALA A 87 -7.41 6.05 15.14
CA ALA A 87 -8.67 6.35 15.80
C ALA A 87 -9.27 7.69 15.32
N THR A 88 -8.43 8.71 15.20
CA THR A 88 -8.83 10.05 14.70
C THR A 88 -9.29 9.99 13.26
N TRP A 89 -8.50 9.31 12.39
CA TRP A 89 -8.87 9.11 10.99
C TRP A 89 -10.20 8.39 10.85
N ASN A 90 -10.38 7.27 11.54
CA ASN A 90 -11.63 6.50 11.49
C ASN A 90 -12.83 7.32 11.96
N ALA A 91 -12.66 8.12 13.01
CA ALA A 91 -13.74 8.98 13.50
C ALA A 91 -14.18 10.03 12.48
N ALA A 92 -13.25 10.53 11.66
CA ALA A 92 -13.51 11.57 10.67
C ALA A 92 -13.89 11.02 9.29
N MET A 93 -13.27 9.93 8.86
CA MET A 93 -13.26 9.49 7.45
C MET A 93 -13.98 8.15 7.21
N LEU A 94 -14.39 7.44 8.27
CA LEU A 94 -15.09 6.16 8.10
C LEU A 94 -16.45 6.40 7.44
N SER A 95 -16.56 6.05 6.15
CA SER A 95 -17.78 6.21 5.37
C SER A 95 -18.83 5.18 5.77
N ARG A 96 -19.99 5.66 6.27
CA ARG A 96 -21.14 4.79 6.52
C ARG A 96 -21.71 4.19 5.23
N ALA A 97 -21.62 4.93 4.12
CA ALA A 97 -22.06 4.48 2.81
C ALA A 97 -21.20 3.31 2.34
N ASP A 98 -19.87 3.43 2.39
CA ASP A 98 -18.95 2.36 1.99
C ASP A 98 -19.09 1.11 2.86
N LEU A 99 -19.28 1.28 4.18
CA LEU A 99 -19.53 0.16 5.09
C LEU A 99 -20.85 -0.55 4.75
N GLY A 100 -21.91 0.22 4.49
CA GLY A 100 -23.22 -0.30 4.11
C GLY A 100 -23.13 -1.07 2.80
N GLU A 101 -22.49 -0.49 1.77
CA GLU A 101 -22.29 -1.13 0.47
C GLU A 101 -21.48 -2.43 0.60
N ALA A 102 -20.38 -2.41 1.33
CA ALA A 102 -19.56 -3.60 1.54
C ALA A 102 -20.35 -4.74 2.21
N PHE A 103 -21.23 -4.39 3.18
CA PHE A 103 -22.08 -5.36 3.85
C PHE A 103 -23.16 -5.95 2.93
N VAL A 104 -23.87 -5.09 2.19
CA VAL A 104 -24.91 -5.48 1.24
C VAL A 104 -24.32 -6.33 0.11
N ALA A 105 -23.22 -5.89 -0.50
CA ALA A 105 -22.55 -6.61 -1.56
C ALA A 105 -22.14 -8.02 -1.12
N LYS A 106 -21.65 -8.16 0.12
CA LYS A 106 -21.32 -9.47 0.69
C LYS A 106 -22.52 -10.38 0.86
N GLN A 107 -23.66 -9.84 1.31
CA GLN A 107 -24.91 -10.61 1.43
C GLN A 107 -25.45 -11.05 0.06
N GLU A 108 -25.36 -10.17 -0.92
CA GLU A 108 -25.80 -10.40 -2.30
C GLU A 108 -24.80 -11.19 -3.15
N LYS A 109 -23.62 -11.50 -2.60
CA LYS A 109 -22.51 -12.21 -3.28
C LYS A 109 -22.09 -11.54 -4.60
N ARG A 110 -22.05 -10.23 -4.62
CA ARG A 110 -21.58 -9.39 -5.72
C ARG A 110 -20.37 -8.56 -5.28
N ASP A 111 -19.70 -7.97 -6.26
CA ASP A 111 -18.65 -6.97 -5.98
C ASP A 111 -19.28 -5.67 -5.46
N PRO A 112 -18.66 -5.03 -4.46
CA PRO A 112 -19.10 -3.74 -3.97
C PRO A 112 -18.81 -2.64 -5.00
N LEU A 113 -19.67 -1.61 -5.02
CA LEU A 113 -19.50 -0.42 -5.84
C LEU A 113 -19.32 0.79 -4.90
N PHE A 114 -18.15 1.38 -4.93
CA PHE A 114 -17.82 2.54 -4.10
C PHE A 114 -17.79 3.81 -4.93
N ASP A 115 -18.24 4.90 -4.34
CA ASP A 115 -18.11 6.22 -4.95
C ASP A 115 -16.65 6.66 -5.00
N ASP A 116 -16.28 7.39 -6.06
CA ASP A 116 -14.96 8.00 -6.17
C ASP A 116 -14.76 9.10 -5.12
N LEU A 117 -13.50 9.36 -4.79
CA LEU A 117 -13.15 10.50 -3.96
C LEU A 117 -13.55 11.80 -4.65
N GLU A 118 -14.10 12.73 -3.88
CA GLU A 118 -14.32 14.08 -4.38
C GLU A 118 -13.01 14.68 -4.91
N PRO A 119 -13.01 15.34 -6.09
CA PRO A 119 -11.82 15.97 -6.62
C PRO A 119 -11.25 16.97 -5.61
N SER A 120 -9.97 16.80 -5.24
CA SER A 120 -9.31 17.78 -4.39
C SER A 120 -9.44 19.17 -5.04
N ARG A 121 -10.01 20.15 -4.32
CA ARG A 121 -10.00 21.55 -4.78
C ARG A 121 -8.55 21.93 -5.04
N LYS A 122 -8.23 22.24 -6.30
CA LYS A 122 -6.94 22.85 -6.61
C LYS A 122 -6.89 24.16 -5.82
N THR A 123 -6.06 24.18 -4.78
CA THR A 123 -5.69 25.43 -4.12
C THR A 123 -4.96 26.27 -5.17
N VAL A 124 -5.56 27.39 -5.54
CA VAL A 124 -5.01 28.40 -6.46
C VAL A 124 -3.84 29.08 -5.75
#